data_160ea2c23e2ab304ed4f3317b7f63d40
#
_entry.id   160ea2c23e2ab304ed4f3317b7f63d40
#
_cell.length_a   1.000
_cell.length_b   1.000
_cell.length_c   1.000
_cell.angle_alpha   90.00
_cell.angle_beta   90.00
_cell.angle_gamma   90.00
#
_symmetry.space_group_name_H-M   'P 1'
#
loop_
_entity.id
_entity.type
_entity.pdbx_description
1 polymer ?
#
loop_
_entity_poly.entity_id
_entity_poly.type
_entity_poly.pdbx_seq_one_letter_code
_entity_poly.pdbx_strand_id
1 'polypeptide(L)'
;STGINMAESPLKQKITASMKDAMRAKDKPRLGAIRLALSDIKQVEVDERIDPDDARIITILDKMVKQRRESIRQYGAAERQELADLEQQEIEVLQEFLPQALSEIELAELIEKAITETGAENMKDMGKVMGIVRPQVVGRADMSAVSAEVKSLLG
;
A
#
# COMPACT_ATOMS: atom_id res chain seq x y z
N SER A 1 -1.33 6.08 -31.48
CA SER A 1 -1.43 4.64 -31.36
C SER A 1 -2.39 4.24 -30.24
N THR A 2 -3.26 3.34 -30.53
CA THR A 2 -4.18 2.78 -29.54
C THR A 2 -3.63 1.47 -28.95
N GLY A 3 -2.40 1.11 -29.28
CA GLY A 3 -1.78 -0.10 -28.78
C GLY A 3 -1.54 -0.07 -27.28
N ILE A 4 -1.49 -1.25 -26.67
CA ILE A 4 -1.15 -1.41 -25.26
C ILE A 4 0.31 -1.05 -25.10
N ASN A 5 0.60 -0.16 -24.17
CA ASN A 5 1.98 0.13 -23.78
C ASN A 5 2.50 -1.05 -22.93
N MET A 6 3.37 -1.86 -23.54
CA MET A 6 3.89 -3.06 -22.88
C MET A 6 4.79 -2.75 -21.67
N ALA A 7 5.31 -1.50 -21.58
CA ALA A 7 6.10 -1.06 -20.43
C ALA A 7 5.21 -0.60 -19.27
N GLU A 8 3.93 -0.33 -19.54
CA GLU A 8 3.01 0.14 -18.53
C GLU A 8 2.52 -1.01 -17.64
N SER A 9 2.59 -0.81 -16.33
CA SER A 9 2.14 -1.76 -15.33
C SER A 9 0.66 -2.16 -15.55
N PRO A 10 0.32 -3.45 -15.49
CA PRO A 10 -1.08 -3.87 -15.50
C PRO A 10 -1.90 -3.22 -14.39
N LEU A 11 -1.30 -3.00 -13.22
CA LEU A 11 -1.98 -2.32 -12.11
C LEU A 11 -2.28 -0.86 -12.47
N LYS A 12 -1.34 -0.15 -13.08
CA LYS A 12 -1.57 1.21 -13.54
C LYS A 12 -2.70 1.26 -14.57
N GLN A 13 -2.74 0.30 -15.49
CA GLN A 13 -3.81 0.20 -16.48
C GLN A 13 -5.17 0.00 -15.80
N LYS A 14 -5.22 -0.84 -14.77
CA LYS A 14 -6.44 -1.07 -13.98
C LYS A 14 -6.91 0.21 -13.29
N ILE A 15 -5.99 0.95 -12.70
CA ILE A 15 -6.30 2.23 -12.03
C ILE A 15 -6.84 3.23 -13.05
N THR A 16 -6.23 3.33 -14.22
CA THR A 16 -6.66 4.21 -15.29
C THR A 16 -8.06 3.83 -15.82
N ALA A 17 -8.32 2.54 -15.99
CA ALA A 17 -9.64 2.05 -16.41
C ALA A 17 -10.70 2.40 -15.36
N SER A 18 -10.37 2.25 -14.08
CA SER A 18 -11.28 2.61 -12.97
C SER A 18 -11.56 4.11 -12.94
N MET A 19 -10.58 4.93 -13.29
CA MET A 19 -10.79 6.38 -13.43
C MET A 19 -11.85 6.69 -14.47
N LYS A 20 -11.75 6.05 -15.63
CA LYS A 20 -12.73 6.26 -16.72
C LYS A 20 -14.13 5.79 -16.32
N ASP A 21 -14.21 4.67 -15.60
CA ASP A 21 -15.49 4.16 -15.10
C ASP A 21 -16.11 5.12 -14.08
N ALA A 22 -15.31 5.68 -13.17
CA ALA A 22 -15.78 6.66 -12.21
C ALA A 22 -16.27 7.95 -12.89
N MET A 23 -15.58 8.37 -13.96
CA MET A 23 -16.03 9.52 -14.77
C MET A 23 -17.39 9.27 -15.39
N ARG A 24 -17.59 8.08 -16.00
CA ARG A 24 -18.88 7.72 -16.62
C ARG A 24 -20.00 7.63 -15.59
N ALA A 25 -19.69 7.10 -14.41
CA ALA A 25 -20.65 6.97 -13.31
C ALA A 25 -20.91 8.29 -12.59
N LYS A 26 -20.14 9.33 -12.88
CA LYS A 26 -20.18 10.64 -12.21
C LYS A 26 -19.96 10.50 -10.70
N ASP A 27 -19.13 9.52 -10.31
CA ASP A 27 -18.76 9.27 -8.92
C ASP A 27 -17.58 10.18 -8.56
N LYS A 28 -17.88 11.38 -8.14
CA LYS A 28 -16.88 12.42 -7.87
C LYS A 28 -15.90 12.05 -6.75
N PRO A 29 -16.33 11.53 -5.58
CA PRO A 29 -15.39 11.15 -4.53
C PRO A 29 -14.42 10.06 -4.98
N ARG A 30 -14.93 9.04 -5.65
CA ARG A 30 -14.12 7.96 -6.19
C ARG A 30 -13.14 8.45 -7.24
N LEU A 31 -13.61 9.27 -8.17
CA LEU A 31 -12.78 9.86 -9.21
C LEU A 31 -11.64 10.68 -8.62
N GLY A 32 -11.95 11.50 -7.59
CA GLY A 32 -10.96 12.31 -6.90
C GLY A 32 -9.85 11.47 -6.29
N ALA A 33 -10.20 10.41 -5.57
CA ALA A 33 -9.23 9.51 -4.95
C ALA A 33 -8.34 8.83 -6.01
N ILE A 34 -8.93 8.35 -7.09
CA ILE A 34 -8.18 7.70 -8.18
C ILE A 34 -7.23 8.68 -8.86
N ARG A 35 -7.68 9.91 -9.09
CA ARG A 35 -6.83 10.94 -9.70
C ARG A 35 -5.64 11.29 -8.82
N LEU A 36 -5.81 11.33 -7.50
CA LEU A 36 -4.70 11.54 -6.57
C LEU A 36 -3.68 10.40 -6.68
N ALA A 37 -4.16 9.16 -6.78
CA ALA A 37 -3.27 8.01 -6.96
C ALA A 37 -2.47 8.12 -8.26
N LEU A 38 -3.14 8.45 -9.37
CA LEU A 38 -2.47 8.62 -10.66
C LEU A 38 -1.48 9.78 -10.65
N SER A 39 -1.79 10.85 -9.91
CA SER A 39 -0.89 11.99 -9.75
C SER A 39 0.39 11.59 -9.02
N ASP A 40 0.27 10.83 -7.94
CA ASP A 40 1.45 10.35 -7.19
C ASP A 40 2.29 9.39 -8.03
N ILE A 41 1.65 8.54 -8.81
CA ILE A 41 2.35 7.65 -9.75
C ILE A 41 3.09 8.48 -10.80
N LYS A 42 2.44 9.48 -11.36
CA LYS A 42 3.03 10.37 -12.36
C LYS A 42 4.25 11.11 -11.81
N GLN A 43 4.18 11.54 -10.55
CA GLN A 43 5.29 12.22 -9.89
C GLN A 43 6.53 11.32 -9.83
N VAL A 44 6.35 10.05 -9.50
CA VAL A 44 7.45 9.07 -9.49
C VAL A 44 8.00 8.86 -10.90
N GLU A 45 7.13 8.75 -11.89
CA GLU A 45 7.54 8.59 -13.30
C GLU A 45 8.45 9.75 -13.76
N VAL A 46 8.04 10.96 -13.41
CA VAL A 46 8.78 12.18 -13.79
C VAL A 46 10.09 12.30 -13.01
N ASP A 47 10.03 12.16 -11.70
CA ASP A 47 11.19 12.37 -10.82
C ASP A 47 12.29 11.32 -11.04
N GLU A 48 11.90 10.07 -11.25
CA GLU A 48 12.86 8.97 -11.39
C GLU A 48 13.06 8.53 -12.85
N ARG A 49 12.29 9.08 -13.78
CA ARG A 49 12.37 8.76 -15.22
C ARG A 49 12.19 7.27 -15.48
N ILE A 50 11.17 6.67 -14.85
CA ILE A 50 10.87 5.25 -14.95
C ILE A 50 9.40 5.03 -15.27
N ASP A 51 9.08 3.82 -15.75
CA ASP A 51 7.73 3.29 -15.79
C ASP A 51 7.61 2.35 -14.59
N PRO A 52 6.99 2.78 -13.48
CA PRO A 52 6.94 1.92 -12.27
C PRO A 52 6.16 0.64 -12.54
N ASP A 53 6.70 -0.46 -12.04
CA ASP A 53 6.04 -1.76 -12.12
C ASP A 53 4.96 -1.89 -11.03
N ASP A 54 4.22 -2.99 -11.03
CA ASP A 54 3.16 -3.24 -10.05
C ASP A 54 3.68 -3.12 -8.62
N ALA A 55 4.84 -3.70 -8.32
CA ALA A 55 5.42 -3.65 -6.97
C ALA A 55 5.67 -2.20 -6.52
N ARG A 56 6.18 -1.37 -7.42
CA ARG A 56 6.42 0.04 -7.10
C ARG A 56 5.11 0.79 -6.89
N ILE A 57 4.10 0.52 -7.71
CA ILE A 57 2.78 1.15 -7.56
C ILE A 57 2.14 0.76 -6.24
N ILE A 58 2.24 -0.51 -5.84
CA ILE A 58 1.75 -0.98 -4.53
C ILE A 58 2.41 -0.17 -3.41
N THR A 59 3.72 0.06 -3.48
CA THR A 59 4.44 0.87 -2.50
C THR A 59 3.93 2.31 -2.47
N ILE A 60 3.67 2.91 -3.62
CA ILE A 60 3.11 4.26 -3.73
C ILE A 60 1.75 4.33 -3.06
N LEU A 61 0.86 3.39 -3.39
CA LEU A 61 -0.50 3.35 -2.83
C LEU A 61 -0.48 3.07 -1.33
N ASP A 62 0.39 2.19 -0.87
CA ASP A 62 0.54 1.89 0.56
C ASP A 62 0.95 3.13 1.35
N LYS A 63 1.89 3.91 0.82
CA LYS A 63 2.30 5.17 1.43
C LYS A 63 1.13 6.15 1.51
N MET A 64 0.34 6.25 0.46
CA MET A 64 -0.85 7.10 0.43
C MET A 64 -1.85 6.71 1.51
N VAL A 65 -2.08 5.41 1.70
CA VAL A 65 -2.98 4.90 2.74
C VAL A 65 -2.45 5.27 4.13
N LYS A 66 -1.15 5.09 4.36
CA LYS A 66 -0.52 5.46 5.64
C LYS A 66 -0.66 6.94 5.97
N GLN A 67 -0.45 7.79 4.98
CA GLN A 67 -0.60 9.23 5.15
C GLN A 67 -2.04 9.59 5.55
N ARG A 68 -3.02 8.93 4.94
CA ARG A 68 -4.43 9.18 5.25
C ARG A 68 -4.81 8.66 6.63
N ARG A 69 -4.27 7.53 7.05
CA ARG A 69 -4.48 7.04 8.42
C ARG A 69 -3.94 8.00 9.46
N GLU A 70 -2.78 8.60 9.20
CA GLU A 70 -2.23 9.62 10.08
C GLU A 70 -3.14 10.87 10.13
N SER A 71 -3.63 11.31 8.98
CA SER A 71 -4.58 12.43 8.91
C SER A 71 -5.85 12.14 9.71
N ILE A 72 -6.37 10.92 9.61
CA ILE A 72 -7.57 10.49 10.35
C ILE A 72 -7.33 10.62 11.86
N ARG A 73 -6.17 10.17 12.35
CA ARG A 73 -5.84 10.31 13.77
C ARG A 73 -5.81 11.77 14.20
N GLN A 74 -5.20 12.64 13.40
CA GLN A 74 -5.13 14.08 13.70
C GLN A 74 -6.51 14.72 13.68
N TYR A 75 -7.35 14.41 12.70
CA TYR A 75 -8.71 14.94 12.63
C TYR A 75 -9.59 14.43 13.77
N GLY A 76 -9.44 13.17 14.17
CA GLY A 76 -10.14 12.61 15.31
C GLY A 76 -9.78 13.31 16.61
N ALA A 77 -8.49 13.59 16.83
CA ALA A 77 -8.02 14.33 18.00
C ALA A 77 -8.53 15.76 18.01
N ALA A 78 -8.74 16.37 16.85
CA ALA A 78 -9.26 17.72 16.69
C ALA A 78 -10.79 17.78 16.61
N GLU A 79 -11.48 16.67 16.81
CA GLU A 79 -12.94 16.55 16.73
C GLU A 79 -13.50 16.96 15.35
N ARG A 80 -12.75 16.66 14.29
CA ARG A 80 -13.13 16.96 12.90
C ARG A 80 -13.49 15.66 12.18
N GLN A 81 -14.53 14.99 12.66
CA GLN A 81 -14.95 13.69 12.13
C GLN A 81 -15.31 13.73 10.65
N GLU A 82 -15.90 14.82 10.16
CA GLU A 82 -16.26 14.96 8.75
C GLU A 82 -15.03 14.89 7.83
N LEU A 83 -13.90 15.40 8.29
CA LEU A 83 -12.65 15.34 7.52
C LEU A 83 -12.02 13.94 7.60
N ALA A 84 -12.10 13.31 8.78
CA ALA A 84 -11.64 11.94 8.95
C ALA A 84 -12.42 10.98 8.03
N ASP A 85 -13.73 11.17 7.91
CA ASP A 85 -14.58 10.34 7.05
C ASP A 85 -14.22 10.46 5.58
N LEU A 86 -13.87 11.66 5.12
CA LEU A 86 -13.40 11.87 3.74
C LEU A 86 -12.10 11.11 3.47
N GLU A 87 -11.16 11.17 4.42
CA GLU A 87 -9.90 10.42 4.31
C GLU A 87 -10.17 8.92 4.29
N GLN A 88 -11.11 8.45 5.11
CA GLN A 88 -11.47 7.03 5.15
C GLN A 88 -12.06 6.56 3.81
N GLN A 89 -12.87 7.35 3.16
CA GLN A 89 -13.41 7.04 1.84
C GLN A 89 -12.29 6.90 0.80
N GLU A 90 -11.29 7.78 0.87
CA GLU A 90 -10.13 7.68 -0.03
C GLU A 90 -9.34 6.40 0.22
N ILE A 91 -9.14 6.02 1.48
CA ILE A 91 -8.47 4.76 1.83
C ILE A 91 -9.21 3.57 1.21
N GLU A 92 -10.53 3.53 1.32
CA GLU A 92 -11.34 2.44 0.78
C GLU A 92 -11.16 2.29 -0.74
N VAL A 93 -11.09 3.40 -1.45
CA VAL A 93 -10.85 3.38 -2.90
C VAL A 93 -9.44 2.87 -3.21
N LEU A 94 -8.43 3.37 -2.50
CA LEU A 94 -7.04 2.96 -2.73
C LEU A 94 -6.84 1.47 -2.43
N GLN A 95 -7.49 0.96 -1.40
CA GLN A 95 -7.37 -0.45 -1.01
C GLN A 95 -7.91 -1.41 -2.06
N GLU A 96 -8.80 -0.97 -2.94
CA GLU A 96 -9.29 -1.80 -4.05
C GLU A 96 -8.17 -2.21 -5.01
N PHE A 97 -7.10 -1.43 -5.06
CA PHE A 97 -5.96 -1.66 -5.94
C PHE A 97 -4.78 -2.32 -5.22
N LEU A 98 -4.88 -2.52 -3.92
CA LEU A 98 -3.85 -3.16 -3.13
C LEU A 98 -4.15 -4.66 -2.99
N PRO A 99 -3.10 -5.50 -2.81
CA PRO A 99 -3.32 -6.90 -2.47
C PRO A 99 -4.16 -7.03 -1.20
N GLN A 100 -4.85 -8.15 -1.07
CA GLN A 100 -5.65 -8.41 0.12
C GLN A 100 -4.79 -8.34 1.38
N ALA A 101 -5.31 -7.68 2.42
CA ALA A 101 -4.62 -7.59 3.69
C ALA A 101 -4.41 -8.96 4.32
N LEU A 102 -3.25 -9.16 4.95
CA LEU A 102 -2.96 -10.39 5.68
C LEU A 102 -3.72 -10.39 7.01
N SER A 103 -4.25 -11.55 7.38
CA SER A 103 -4.78 -11.76 8.73
C SER A 103 -3.62 -11.87 9.71
N GLU A 104 -3.90 -11.73 11.00
CA GLU A 104 -2.89 -11.90 12.05
C GLU A 104 -2.25 -13.29 11.98
N ILE A 105 -3.04 -14.32 11.72
CA ILE A 105 -2.56 -15.70 11.60
C ILE A 105 -1.65 -15.86 10.40
N GLU A 106 -2.04 -15.34 9.24
CA GLU A 106 -1.23 -15.40 8.02
C GLU A 106 0.10 -14.67 8.21
N LEU A 107 0.07 -13.50 8.85
CA LEU A 107 1.29 -12.74 9.13
C LEU A 107 2.22 -13.51 10.06
N ALA A 108 1.68 -14.08 11.14
CA ALA A 108 2.48 -14.87 12.09
C ALA A 108 3.13 -16.07 11.39
N GLU A 109 2.40 -16.80 10.57
CA GLU A 109 2.92 -17.94 9.82
C GLU A 109 4.04 -17.53 8.86
N LEU A 110 3.86 -16.40 8.18
CA LEU A 110 4.85 -15.88 7.25
C LEU A 110 6.15 -15.50 7.97
N ILE A 111 6.03 -14.85 9.14
CA ILE A 111 7.19 -14.46 9.94
C ILE A 111 7.89 -15.69 10.51
N GLU A 112 7.15 -16.66 11.04
CA GLU A 112 7.72 -17.89 11.57
C GLU A 112 8.49 -18.65 10.51
N LYS A 113 7.95 -18.73 9.29
CA LYS A 113 8.63 -19.35 8.15
C LYS A 113 9.94 -18.64 7.83
N ALA A 114 9.94 -17.30 7.82
CA ALA A 114 11.15 -16.51 7.58
C ALA A 114 12.20 -16.73 8.66
N ILE A 115 11.79 -16.81 9.92
CA ILE A 115 12.70 -17.11 11.04
C ILE A 115 13.34 -18.49 10.85
N THR A 116 12.55 -19.48 10.49
CA THR A 116 13.04 -20.84 10.24
C THR A 116 14.01 -20.88 9.06
N GLU A 117 13.65 -20.23 7.96
CA GLU A 117 14.49 -20.22 6.74
C GLU A 117 15.83 -19.52 6.95
N THR A 118 15.86 -18.47 7.76
CA THR A 118 17.10 -17.71 8.05
C THR A 118 17.90 -18.31 9.20
N GLY A 119 17.31 -19.21 9.99
CA GLY A 119 17.93 -19.72 11.20
C GLY A 119 18.09 -18.66 12.29
N ALA A 120 17.25 -17.60 12.24
CA ALA A 120 17.33 -16.49 13.18
C ALA A 120 17.11 -16.94 14.64
N GLU A 121 17.94 -16.46 15.55
CA GLU A 121 17.89 -16.84 16.95
C GLU A 121 17.60 -15.66 17.89
N ASN A 122 17.95 -14.45 17.47
CA ASN A 122 17.81 -13.27 18.32
C ASN A 122 17.71 -11.99 17.49
N MET A 123 17.66 -10.84 18.16
CA MET A 123 17.50 -9.53 17.53
C MET A 123 18.59 -9.16 16.53
N LYS A 124 19.79 -9.77 16.65
CA LYS A 124 20.86 -9.51 15.67
C LYS A 124 20.48 -9.99 14.28
N ASP A 125 19.56 -10.93 14.20
CA ASP A 125 19.11 -11.53 12.94
C ASP A 125 17.88 -10.83 12.34
N MET A 126 17.39 -9.78 13.00
CA MET A 126 16.18 -9.08 12.56
C MET A 126 16.26 -8.60 11.11
N GLY A 127 17.41 -8.07 10.69
CA GLY A 127 17.61 -7.61 9.32
C GLY A 127 17.42 -8.71 8.31
N LYS A 128 17.89 -9.92 8.59
CA LYS A 128 17.73 -11.08 7.71
C LYS A 128 16.26 -11.47 7.58
N VAL A 129 15.55 -11.51 8.70
CA VAL A 129 14.12 -11.86 8.74
C VAL A 129 13.32 -10.82 7.97
N MET A 130 13.56 -9.53 8.25
CA MET A 130 12.85 -8.44 7.58
C MET A 130 13.15 -8.39 6.09
N GLY A 131 14.34 -8.79 5.66
CA GLY A 131 14.70 -8.88 4.25
C GLY A 131 13.82 -9.87 3.48
N ILE A 132 13.38 -10.95 4.14
CA ILE A 132 12.47 -11.93 3.55
C ILE A 132 11.02 -11.49 3.69
N VAL A 133 10.64 -10.97 4.85
CA VAL A 133 9.25 -10.65 5.18
C VAL A 133 8.76 -9.41 4.42
N ARG A 134 9.56 -8.35 4.39
CA ARG A 134 9.14 -7.06 3.84
C ARG A 134 8.57 -7.14 2.42
N PRO A 135 9.24 -7.79 1.46
CA PRO A 135 8.69 -7.87 0.09
C PRO A 135 7.35 -8.61 0.01
N GLN A 136 7.09 -9.51 0.95
CA GLN A 136 5.87 -10.32 0.95
C GLN A 136 4.68 -9.63 1.59
N VAL A 137 4.91 -8.61 2.43
CA VAL A 137 3.84 -7.96 3.19
C VAL A 137 3.55 -6.52 2.75
N VAL A 138 4.37 -5.96 1.88
CA VAL A 138 4.19 -4.59 1.39
C VAL A 138 2.79 -4.44 0.77
N GLY A 139 2.05 -3.42 1.22
CA GLY A 139 0.67 -3.20 0.79
C GLY A 139 -0.35 -4.17 1.38
N ARG A 140 0.08 -5.16 2.20
CA ARG A 140 -0.79 -6.17 2.80
C ARG A 140 -0.83 -6.12 4.32
N ALA A 141 0.11 -5.46 4.94
CA ALA A 141 0.17 -5.30 6.41
C ALA A 141 0.90 -4.01 6.73
N ASP A 142 0.60 -3.44 7.89
CA ASP A 142 1.31 -2.26 8.39
C ASP A 142 2.71 -2.65 8.83
N MET A 143 3.73 -2.00 8.26
CA MET A 143 5.13 -2.35 8.53
C MET A 143 5.53 -2.15 10.00
N SER A 144 4.92 -1.20 10.70
CA SER A 144 5.19 -1.01 12.14
C SER A 144 4.71 -2.22 12.94
N ALA A 145 3.54 -2.75 12.60
CA ALA A 145 2.99 -3.95 13.23
C ALA A 145 3.85 -5.18 12.90
N VAL A 146 4.30 -5.29 11.66
CA VAL A 146 5.18 -6.39 11.22
C VAL A 146 6.49 -6.37 12.01
N SER A 147 7.13 -5.19 12.10
CA SER A 147 8.38 -5.04 12.86
C SER A 147 8.20 -5.40 14.32
N ALA A 148 7.10 -4.97 14.94
CA ALA A 148 6.80 -5.28 16.33
C ALA A 148 6.64 -6.78 16.55
N GLU A 149 5.97 -7.48 15.63
CA GLU A 149 5.77 -8.93 15.69
C GLU A 149 7.11 -9.67 15.57
N VAL A 150 7.95 -9.26 14.62
CA VAL A 150 9.28 -9.86 14.46
C VAL A 150 10.11 -9.68 15.72
N LYS A 151 10.11 -8.47 16.29
CA LYS A 151 10.83 -8.20 17.55
C LYS A 151 10.32 -9.08 18.70
N SER A 152 9.01 -9.24 18.78
CA SER A 152 8.38 -10.07 19.80
C SER A 152 8.86 -11.53 19.71
N LEU A 153 8.99 -12.05 18.49
CA LEU A 153 9.40 -13.44 18.28
C LEU A 153 10.91 -13.66 18.42
N LEU A 154 11.73 -12.64 18.18
CA LEU A 154 13.19 -12.73 18.27
C LEU A 154 13.75 -12.28 19.62
N GLY A 155 13.00 -11.50 20.35
CA GLY A 155 13.37 -11.04 21.67
C GLY A 155 12.91 -11.99 22.73
#